data_3fc666cf0c860e8ba90002d27de5f8f2
#
_entry.id   3fc666cf0c860e8ba90002d27de5f8f2
#
_cell.length_a   1.000
_cell.length_b   1.000
_cell.length_c   1.000
_cell.angle_alpha   90.00
_cell.angle_beta   90.00
_cell.angle_gamma   90.00
#
_symmetry.space_group_name_H-M   'P 1'
#
loop_
_entity.id
_entity.type
_entity.pdbx_description
1 polymer ?
#
loop_
_entity_poly.entity_id
_entity_poly.type
_entity_poly.pdbx_seq_one_letter_code
_entity_poly.pdbx_strand_id
1 'polypeptide(L)'
;MRGIGAFTGSRHFRLNEVTEGVFAAIAVPGTGSLGNATIVDLGDETLVVDTFTTIQAAEDLQAAAEYLTGRKASYVINTHWHSDHTCGNQVFVPAAQIISTSITREIMDTFVRNRITQQLAKPEAIYDAIDELDEQIQRETNEKLRQEMQWDNASDREYMKMLPDLVYSLPNSTFDQHMTIHGSKRSVELITFGGGHTQSDALVFIPKDRIAIMGDLVLSKHHPVLMYANPQQWLDILNKVEQLDIEIIVPGHGEVCSLNALHEVKDYITDLLEIVTDAAQRNQSLDEITVPLAYQEWFFTTYFKSNLQSMHEWIKKSGKS
;
A
#
# COMPACT_ATOMS: atom_id res chain seq x y z
N MET A 1 32.41 2.66 -17.79
CA MET A 1 31.09 3.23 -17.49
C MET A 1 30.09 2.64 -18.48
N ARG A 2 29.25 1.72 -18.06
CA ARG A 2 28.07 1.31 -18.86
C ARG A 2 27.11 2.49 -18.76
N GLY A 3 26.67 3.03 -19.90
CA GLY A 3 25.77 4.16 -19.92
C GLY A 3 24.49 3.80 -19.18
N ILE A 4 24.10 4.64 -18.20
CA ILE A 4 22.78 4.62 -17.56
C ILE A 4 21.79 4.83 -18.70
N GLY A 5 20.96 3.83 -18.99
CA GLY A 5 19.91 3.94 -20.01
C GLY A 5 18.99 5.10 -19.64
N ALA A 6 18.55 5.87 -20.61
CA ALA A 6 17.59 6.93 -20.36
C ALA A 6 16.26 6.31 -19.89
N PHE A 7 15.81 6.64 -18.67
CA PHE A 7 14.47 6.28 -18.24
C PHE A 7 13.47 7.15 -19.03
N THR A 8 12.66 6.52 -19.85
CA THR A 8 11.73 7.22 -20.76
C THR A 8 10.31 7.32 -20.17
N GLY A 9 10.13 6.95 -18.89
CA GLY A 9 8.84 6.87 -18.21
C GLY A 9 8.36 5.44 -18.04
N SER A 10 7.31 5.26 -17.29
CA SER A 10 6.62 3.98 -17.04
C SER A 10 5.14 4.10 -17.36
N ARG A 11 4.53 3.01 -17.82
CA ARG A 11 3.06 2.92 -17.88
C ARG A 11 2.43 2.61 -16.52
N HIS A 12 3.25 2.14 -15.56
CA HIS A 12 2.81 1.62 -14.28
C HIS A 12 2.68 2.71 -13.22
N PHE A 13 3.49 3.77 -13.33
CA PHE A 13 3.48 4.86 -12.37
C PHE A 13 3.88 6.19 -13.00
N ARG A 14 3.52 7.28 -12.33
CA ARG A 14 4.01 8.63 -12.59
C ARG A 14 5.01 9.02 -11.51
N LEU A 15 6.17 9.57 -11.92
CA LEU A 15 7.13 10.13 -10.96
C LEU A 15 6.69 11.55 -10.56
N ASN A 16 6.65 11.76 -9.24
CA ASN A 16 6.44 13.06 -8.63
C ASN A 16 7.66 13.36 -7.73
N GLU A 17 8.44 14.38 -8.07
CA GLU A 17 9.52 14.86 -7.22
C GLU A 17 8.92 15.58 -6.00
N VAL A 18 9.01 14.95 -4.84
CA VAL A 18 8.47 15.46 -3.56
C VAL A 18 9.37 16.57 -3.03
N THR A 19 10.66 16.32 -3.07
CA THR A 19 11.75 17.27 -2.82
C THR A 19 13.01 16.77 -3.52
N GLU A 20 14.08 17.57 -3.56
CA GLU A 20 15.35 17.15 -4.17
C GLU A 20 15.80 15.78 -3.65
N GLY A 21 15.85 14.77 -4.53
CA GLY A 21 16.28 13.41 -4.22
C GLY A 21 15.25 12.54 -3.48
N VAL A 22 13.98 12.96 -3.39
CA VAL A 22 12.86 12.12 -2.93
C VAL A 22 11.78 12.13 -3.99
N PHE A 23 11.45 10.97 -4.54
CA PHE A 23 10.52 10.81 -5.65
C PHE A 23 9.44 9.80 -5.29
N ALA A 24 8.19 10.23 -5.31
CA ALA A 24 7.05 9.32 -5.21
C ALA A 24 6.73 8.77 -6.60
N ALA A 25 6.64 7.45 -6.70
CA ALA A 25 6.15 6.73 -7.87
C ALA A 25 4.67 6.42 -7.64
N ILE A 26 3.81 7.32 -8.12
CA ILE A 26 2.35 7.24 -7.94
C ILE A 26 1.78 6.25 -8.94
N ALA A 27 1.13 5.23 -8.43
CA ALA A 27 0.58 4.14 -9.21
C ALA A 27 -0.45 4.62 -10.25
N VAL A 28 -0.40 4.04 -11.44
CA VAL A 28 -1.42 4.23 -12.48
C VAL A 28 -2.42 3.07 -12.37
N PRO A 29 -3.70 3.33 -12.08
CA PRO A 29 -4.69 2.27 -11.89
C PRO A 29 -4.79 1.33 -13.09
N GLY A 30 -4.96 0.03 -12.82
CA GLY A 30 -5.16 -0.99 -13.84
C GLY A 30 -3.90 -1.43 -14.60
N THR A 31 -2.71 -1.02 -14.15
CA THR A 31 -1.45 -1.30 -14.88
C THR A 31 -0.50 -2.28 -14.18
N GLY A 32 -0.90 -2.80 -13.00
CA GLY A 32 -0.10 -3.76 -12.24
C GLY A 32 0.83 -3.14 -11.19
N SER A 33 0.66 -1.87 -10.84
CA SER A 33 1.32 -1.22 -9.70
C SER A 33 0.46 -1.27 -8.44
N LEU A 34 -0.73 -0.74 -8.48
CA LEU A 34 -1.77 -0.62 -7.46
C LEU A 34 -1.37 0.29 -6.28
N GLY A 35 -0.46 -0.14 -5.39
CA GLY A 35 0.10 0.72 -4.34
C GLY A 35 1.17 1.67 -4.88
N ASN A 36 1.51 2.72 -4.13
CA ASN A 36 2.61 3.64 -4.44
C ASN A 36 3.96 3.06 -4.00
N ALA A 37 5.03 3.59 -4.60
CA ALA A 37 6.40 3.35 -4.15
C ALA A 37 7.16 4.68 -4.03
N THR A 38 8.29 4.67 -3.34
CA THR A 38 9.10 5.89 -3.19
C THR A 38 10.58 5.58 -3.40
N ILE A 39 11.29 6.48 -4.09
CA ILE A 39 12.73 6.44 -4.29
C ILE A 39 13.36 7.56 -3.45
N VAL A 40 14.37 7.22 -2.65
CA VAL A 40 15.10 8.17 -1.80
C VAL A 40 16.60 8.09 -2.10
N ASP A 41 17.18 9.19 -2.58
CA ASP A 41 18.62 9.36 -2.73
C ASP A 41 19.24 9.72 -1.37
N LEU A 42 19.94 8.78 -0.74
CA LEU A 42 20.63 8.99 0.52
C LEU A 42 22.00 9.68 0.32
N GLY A 43 22.44 9.85 -0.94
CA GLY A 43 23.71 10.45 -1.32
C GLY A 43 24.74 9.43 -1.79
N ASP A 44 25.11 8.50 -0.96
CA ASP A 44 26.01 7.37 -1.25
C ASP A 44 25.24 6.08 -1.54
N GLU A 45 24.01 5.97 -1.06
CA GLU A 45 23.12 4.83 -1.22
C GLU A 45 21.74 5.26 -1.79
N THR A 46 21.00 4.31 -2.35
CA THR A 46 19.61 4.49 -2.82
C THR A 46 18.69 3.58 -2.04
N LEU A 47 17.61 4.15 -1.53
CA LEU A 47 16.57 3.44 -0.82
C LEU A 47 15.27 3.49 -1.63
N VAL A 48 14.57 2.36 -1.71
CA VAL A 48 13.23 2.24 -2.29
C VAL A 48 12.25 1.81 -1.19
N VAL A 49 11.09 2.41 -1.14
CA VAL A 49 10.00 2.02 -0.23
C VAL A 49 8.90 1.42 -1.07
N ASP A 50 8.57 0.15 -0.80
CA ASP A 50 7.64 -0.71 -1.50
C ASP A 50 7.99 -0.98 -2.98
N THR A 51 7.41 -2.04 -3.57
CA THR A 51 7.90 -2.59 -4.83
C THR A 51 6.81 -2.95 -5.84
N PHE A 52 5.58 -2.46 -5.64
CA PHE A 52 4.43 -2.73 -6.49
C PHE A 52 3.96 -4.20 -6.54
N THR A 53 2.88 -4.43 -7.30
CA THR A 53 2.25 -5.74 -7.48
C THR A 53 3.01 -6.61 -8.48
N THR A 54 3.46 -6.04 -9.60
CA THR A 54 4.00 -6.84 -10.72
C THR A 54 5.51 -6.69 -10.90
N ILE A 55 6.13 -7.73 -11.44
CA ILE A 55 7.57 -7.75 -11.77
C ILE A 55 7.91 -6.59 -12.70
N GLN A 56 7.08 -6.35 -13.73
CA GLN A 56 7.31 -5.31 -14.73
C GLN A 56 7.27 -3.90 -14.12
N ALA A 57 6.31 -3.64 -13.20
CA ALA A 57 6.25 -2.37 -12.49
C ALA A 57 7.50 -2.16 -11.59
N ALA A 58 7.96 -3.22 -10.93
CA ALA A 58 9.17 -3.19 -10.12
C ALA A 58 10.45 -3.01 -10.94
N GLU A 59 10.53 -3.60 -12.15
CA GLU A 59 11.65 -3.39 -13.09
C GLU A 59 11.73 -1.92 -13.54
N ASP A 60 10.60 -1.32 -13.87
CA ASP A 60 10.52 0.11 -14.19
C ASP A 60 10.93 0.97 -12.98
N LEU A 61 10.51 0.58 -11.77
CA LEU A 61 10.89 1.28 -10.53
C LEU A 61 12.40 1.21 -10.27
N GLN A 62 13.02 0.03 -10.46
CA GLN A 62 14.46 -0.14 -10.33
C GLN A 62 15.21 0.71 -11.36
N ALA A 63 14.74 0.73 -12.62
CA ALA A 63 15.31 1.54 -13.68
C ALA A 63 15.19 3.05 -13.38
N ALA A 64 14.05 3.49 -12.85
CA ALA A 64 13.84 4.86 -12.41
C ALA A 64 14.78 5.23 -11.25
N ALA A 65 14.93 4.35 -10.25
CA ALA A 65 15.83 4.58 -9.12
C ALA A 65 17.28 4.72 -9.60
N GLU A 66 17.74 3.83 -10.49
CA GLU A 66 19.10 3.89 -11.05
C GLU A 66 19.31 5.16 -11.90
N TYR A 67 18.31 5.56 -12.69
CA TYR A 67 18.38 6.79 -13.49
C TYR A 67 18.47 8.06 -12.62
N LEU A 68 17.62 8.15 -11.60
CA LEU A 68 17.50 9.34 -10.75
C LEU A 68 18.70 9.52 -9.79
N THR A 69 19.27 8.42 -9.31
CA THR A 69 20.31 8.45 -8.28
C THR A 69 21.71 8.10 -8.81
N GLY A 70 21.78 7.56 -10.04
CA GLY A 70 23.01 7.05 -10.63
C GLY A 70 23.47 5.69 -10.05
N ARG A 71 22.63 5.03 -9.24
CA ARG A 71 22.95 3.79 -8.50
C ARG A 71 21.76 2.85 -8.44
N LYS A 72 22.02 1.54 -8.37
CA LYS A 72 21.00 0.56 -8.00
C LYS A 72 20.55 0.79 -6.55
N ALA A 73 19.36 0.37 -6.23
CA ALA A 73 18.88 0.38 -4.86
C ALA A 73 19.76 -0.51 -3.99
N SER A 74 20.21 0.03 -2.85
CA SER A 74 20.94 -0.68 -1.80
C SER A 74 19.99 -1.21 -0.74
N TYR A 75 18.86 -0.52 -0.55
CA TYR A 75 17.83 -0.85 0.42
C TYR A 75 16.45 -0.84 -0.21
N VAL A 76 15.64 -1.82 0.17
CA VAL A 76 14.20 -1.86 -0.08
C VAL A 76 13.50 -1.98 1.27
N ILE A 77 12.52 -1.12 1.53
CA ILE A 77 11.70 -1.18 2.73
C ILE A 77 10.31 -1.64 2.34
N ASN A 78 9.82 -2.73 2.94
CA ASN A 78 8.41 -3.08 2.83
C ASN A 78 7.67 -2.50 4.03
N THR A 79 6.69 -1.63 3.76
CA THR A 79 5.88 -0.99 4.79
C THR A 79 4.99 -1.99 5.50
N HIS A 80 4.39 -2.90 4.76
CA HIS A 80 3.55 -3.99 5.26
C HIS A 80 3.54 -5.16 4.24
N TRP A 81 2.75 -6.21 4.48
CA TRP A 81 2.83 -7.47 3.73
C TRP A 81 1.90 -7.57 2.51
N HIS A 82 1.08 -6.59 2.17
CA HIS A 82 0.19 -6.68 1.02
C HIS A 82 0.99 -6.83 -0.29
N SER A 83 0.38 -7.51 -1.26
CA SER A 83 1.04 -7.91 -2.50
C SER A 83 1.46 -6.74 -3.37
N ASP A 84 0.69 -5.68 -3.35
CA ASP A 84 0.95 -4.44 -4.10
C ASP A 84 2.07 -3.56 -3.50
N HIS A 85 2.64 -4.00 -2.38
CA HIS A 85 3.82 -3.40 -1.75
C HIS A 85 5.03 -4.32 -1.75
N THR A 86 4.85 -5.64 -2.03
CA THR A 86 5.91 -6.63 -1.80
C THR A 86 6.20 -7.58 -2.96
N CYS A 87 5.31 -7.77 -3.93
CA CYS A 87 5.51 -8.78 -4.98
C CYS A 87 6.69 -8.46 -5.90
N GLY A 88 7.05 -7.19 -6.08
CA GLY A 88 8.20 -6.78 -6.86
C GLY A 88 9.56 -6.98 -6.19
N ASN A 89 9.64 -7.43 -4.93
CA ASN A 89 10.89 -7.62 -4.19
C ASN A 89 11.95 -8.40 -4.95
N GLN A 90 11.55 -9.41 -5.75
CA GLN A 90 12.47 -10.25 -6.52
C GLN A 90 13.37 -9.47 -7.49
N VAL A 91 12.92 -8.32 -7.97
CA VAL A 91 13.68 -7.48 -8.92
C VAL A 91 14.90 -6.85 -8.25
N PHE A 92 14.83 -6.62 -6.95
CA PHE A 92 15.88 -5.94 -6.18
C PHE A 92 16.92 -6.90 -5.59
N VAL A 93 16.64 -8.19 -5.51
CA VAL A 93 17.62 -9.18 -5.02
C VAL A 93 18.54 -9.66 -6.15
N PRO A 94 19.79 -9.99 -5.86
CA PRO A 94 20.47 -9.93 -4.55
C PRO A 94 21.13 -8.57 -4.27
N ALA A 95 20.88 -7.54 -5.08
CA ALA A 95 21.61 -6.28 -5.01
C ALA A 95 21.22 -5.43 -3.77
N ALA A 96 19.94 -5.46 -3.39
CA ALA A 96 19.45 -4.69 -2.26
C ALA A 96 19.22 -5.55 -1.01
N GLN A 97 19.39 -4.93 0.16
CA GLN A 97 18.90 -5.45 1.43
C GLN A 97 17.43 -5.11 1.56
N ILE A 98 16.57 -6.13 1.65
CA ILE A 98 15.13 -5.95 1.86
C ILE A 98 14.83 -5.98 3.34
N ILE A 99 14.19 -4.93 3.85
CA ILE A 99 13.96 -4.69 5.27
C ILE A 99 12.46 -4.56 5.54
N SER A 100 11.96 -5.22 6.56
CA SER A 100 10.60 -5.04 7.08
C SER A 100 10.57 -5.20 8.59
N THR A 101 9.39 -5.09 9.21
CA THR A 101 9.25 -5.58 10.59
C THR A 101 9.35 -7.11 10.63
N SER A 102 9.74 -7.67 11.80
CA SER A 102 9.79 -9.13 11.99
C SER A 102 8.43 -9.79 11.77
N ILE A 103 7.33 -9.15 12.21
CA ILE A 103 5.96 -9.63 12.05
C ILE A 103 5.55 -9.62 10.56
N THR A 104 5.84 -8.53 9.84
CA THR A 104 5.57 -8.46 8.38
C THR A 104 6.27 -9.60 7.66
N ARG A 105 7.56 -9.84 7.93
CA ARG A 105 8.31 -10.95 7.32
C ARG A 105 7.71 -12.31 7.64
N GLU A 106 7.29 -12.55 8.89
CA GLU A 106 6.65 -13.81 9.30
C GLU A 106 5.36 -14.07 8.53
N ILE A 107 4.50 -13.05 8.39
CA ILE A 107 3.25 -13.17 7.64
C ILE A 107 3.52 -13.39 6.16
N MET A 108 4.51 -12.72 5.59
CA MET A 108 4.95 -12.96 4.21
C MET A 108 5.40 -14.41 4.00
N ASP A 109 6.16 -14.98 4.93
CA ASP A 109 6.69 -16.35 4.83
C ASP A 109 5.63 -17.43 5.05
N THR A 110 4.61 -17.14 5.81
CA THR A 110 3.54 -18.08 6.15
C THR A 110 2.29 -17.85 5.33
N PHE A 111 1.54 -16.81 5.63
CA PHE A 111 0.22 -16.56 5.04
C PHE A 111 0.29 -16.21 3.55
N VAL A 112 1.13 -15.23 3.17
CA VAL A 112 1.20 -14.75 1.77
C VAL A 112 1.78 -15.84 0.86
N ARG A 113 2.87 -16.48 1.25
CA ARG A 113 3.46 -17.58 0.48
C ARG A 113 2.48 -18.73 0.27
N ASN A 114 1.72 -19.11 1.29
CA ASN A 114 0.69 -20.13 1.17
C ASN A 114 -0.42 -19.70 0.20
N ARG A 115 -0.86 -18.44 0.28
CA ARG A 115 -1.86 -17.88 -0.65
C ARG A 115 -1.38 -17.95 -2.10
N ILE A 116 -0.15 -17.51 -2.37
CA ILE A 116 0.45 -17.58 -3.71
C ILE A 116 0.52 -19.04 -4.20
N THR A 117 0.94 -19.97 -3.34
CA THR A 117 0.99 -21.41 -3.67
C THR A 117 -0.39 -21.95 -4.04
N GLN A 118 -1.44 -21.57 -3.31
CA GLN A 118 -2.82 -21.96 -3.61
C GLN A 118 -3.33 -21.35 -4.91
N GLN A 119 -3.00 -20.08 -5.20
CA GLN A 119 -3.35 -19.40 -6.43
C GLN A 119 -2.68 -20.06 -7.65
N LEU A 120 -1.41 -20.44 -7.53
CA LEU A 120 -0.68 -21.19 -8.56
C LEU A 120 -1.26 -22.58 -8.81
N ALA A 121 -1.73 -23.24 -7.74
CA ALA A 121 -2.31 -24.58 -7.82
C ALA A 121 -3.74 -24.59 -8.38
N LYS A 122 -4.48 -23.51 -8.24
CA LYS A 122 -5.90 -23.37 -8.64
C LYS A 122 -6.15 -21.97 -9.23
N PRO A 123 -5.54 -21.64 -10.37
CA PRO A 123 -5.70 -20.32 -10.98
C PRO A 123 -7.12 -20.08 -11.52
N GLU A 124 -7.88 -21.16 -11.78
CA GLU A 124 -9.23 -21.09 -12.35
C GLU A 124 -10.17 -20.24 -11.50
N ALA A 125 -10.10 -20.37 -10.18
CA ALA A 125 -10.96 -19.60 -9.28
C ALA A 125 -10.75 -18.07 -9.38
N ILE A 126 -9.54 -17.64 -9.74
CA ILE A 126 -9.27 -16.21 -9.96
C ILE A 126 -9.75 -15.79 -11.34
N TYR A 127 -9.55 -16.63 -12.36
CA TYR A 127 -10.09 -16.35 -13.70
C TYR A 127 -11.62 -16.28 -13.69
N ASP A 128 -12.30 -17.20 -12.98
CA ASP A 128 -13.74 -17.16 -12.81
C ASP A 128 -14.19 -15.85 -12.15
N ALA A 129 -13.50 -15.39 -11.10
CA ALA A 129 -13.81 -14.11 -10.44
C ALA A 129 -13.57 -12.89 -11.36
N ILE A 130 -12.52 -12.92 -12.20
CA ILE A 130 -12.25 -11.90 -13.21
C ILE A 130 -13.38 -11.87 -14.26
N ASP A 131 -13.85 -13.03 -14.71
CA ASP A 131 -14.93 -13.13 -15.70
C ASP A 131 -16.29 -12.70 -15.10
N GLU A 132 -16.58 -13.05 -13.85
CA GLU A 132 -17.75 -12.53 -13.12
C GLU A 132 -17.71 -11.00 -12.98
N LEU A 133 -16.54 -10.43 -12.69
CA LEU A 133 -16.35 -9.00 -12.60
C LEU A 133 -16.57 -8.32 -13.97
N ASP A 134 -16.14 -8.92 -15.08
CA ASP A 134 -16.44 -8.43 -16.43
C ASP A 134 -17.96 -8.34 -16.69
N GLU A 135 -18.74 -9.34 -16.25
CA GLU A 135 -20.19 -9.30 -16.37
C GLU A 135 -20.82 -8.20 -15.50
N GLN A 136 -20.28 -7.98 -14.30
CA GLN A 136 -20.74 -6.92 -13.41
C GLN A 136 -20.43 -5.53 -14.01
N ILE A 137 -19.23 -5.33 -14.55
CA ILE A 137 -18.81 -4.10 -15.24
C ILE A 137 -19.77 -3.74 -16.38
N GLN A 138 -20.20 -4.74 -17.18
CA GLN A 138 -21.14 -4.52 -18.28
C GLN A 138 -22.54 -4.07 -17.82
N ARG A 139 -22.95 -4.44 -16.59
CA ARG A 139 -24.27 -4.09 -16.01
C ARG A 139 -24.22 -2.81 -15.17
N GLU A 140 -23.02 -2.37 -14.75
CA GLU A 140 -22.86 -1.20 -13.88
C GLU A 140 -23.17 0.09 -14.65
N THR A 141 -24.08 0.90 -14.09
CA THR A 141 -24.55 2.16 -14.66
C THR A 141 -23.88 3.40 -14.06
N ASN A 142 -23.34 3.28 -12.85
CA ASN A 142 -22.55 4.33 -12.25
C ASN A 142 -21.17 4.37 -12.93
N GLU A 143 -20.85 5.45 -13.62
CA GLU A 143 -19.67 5.58 -14.45
C GLU A 143 -18.37 5.51 -13.64
N LYS A 144 -18.34 6.14 -12.45
CA LYS A 144 -17.19 6.10 -11.54
C LYS A 144 -16.96 4.68 -11.04
N LEU A 145 -17.99 4.03 -10.52
CA LEU A 145 -17.88 2.65 -10.00
C LEU A 145 -17.46 1.68 -11.11
N ARG A 146 -18.05 1.81 -12.30
CA ARG A 146 -17.66 1.01 -13.47
C ARG A 146 -16.19 1.18 -13.82
N GLN A 147 -15.67 2.41 -13.80
CA GLN A 147 -14.28 2.69 -14.07
C GLN A 147 -13.35 2.07 -12.99
N GLU A 148 -13.72 2.17 -11.72
CA GLU A 148 -12.96 1.53 -10.62
C GLU A 148 -12.94 0.01 -10.78
N MET A 149 -14.07 -0.62 -11.07
CA MET A 149 -14.15 -2.06 -11.34
C MET A 149 -13.30 -2.48 -12.55
N GLN A 150 -13.22 -1.65 -13.59
CA GLN A 150 -12.35 -1.89 -14.74
C GLN A 150 -10.86 -1.85 -14.35
N TRP A 151 -10.46 -0.94 -13.48
CA TRP A 151 -9.09 -0.86 -12.97
C TRP A 151 -8.73 -2.08 -12.10
N ASP A 152 -9.62 -2.50 -11.22
CA ASP A 152 -9.43 -3.70 -10.40
C ASP A 152 -9.27 -4.94 -11.28
N ASN A 153 -10.20 -5.15 -12.22
CA ASN A 153 -10.14 -6.26 -13.17
C ASN A 153 -8.86 -6.27 -14.02
N ALA A 154 -8.44 -5.09 -14.50
CA ALA A 154 -7.20 -4.96 -15.25
C ALA A 154 -5.96 -5.27 -14.38
N SER A 155 -5.95 -4.84 -13.12
CA SER A 155 -4.88 -5.14 -12.16
C SER A 155 -4.80 -6.64 -11.86
N ASP A 156 -5.93 -7.30 -11.65
CA ASP A 156 -5.99 -8.75 -11.44
C ASP A 156 -5.48 -9.52 -12.66
N ARG A 157 -5.81 -9.09 -13.88
CA ARG A 157 -5.28 -9.69 -15.11
C ARG A 157 -3.77 -9.51 -15.25
N GLU A 158 -3.23 -8.35 -14.91
CA GLU A 158 -1.77 -8.12 -14.90
C GLU A 158 -1.09 -9.00 -13.83
N TYR A 159 -1.68 -9.12 -12.64
CA TYR A 159 -1.21 -10.02 -11.59
C TYR A 159 -1.19 -11.49 -12.05
N MET A 160 -2.28 -11.97 -12.64
CA MET A 160 -2.39 -13.36 -13.10
C MET A 160 -1.41 -13.68 -14.23
N LYS A 161 -1.09 -12.73 -15.12
CA LYS A 161 -0.07 -12.91 -16.15
C LYS A 161 1.33 -13.11 -15.55
N MET A 162 1.64 -12.37 -14.48
CA MET A 162 2.94 -12.37 -13.81
C MET A 162 3.11 -13.53 -12.83
N LEU A 163 1.99 -14.03 -12.26
CA LEU A 163 1.99 -14.99 -11.15
C LEU A 163 2.84 -16.26 -11.40
N PRO A 164 2.86 -16.88 -12.61
CA PRO A 164 3.70 -18.04 -12.90
C PRO A 164 5.21 -17.77 -12.77
N ASP A 165 5.65 -16.52 -12.98
CA ASP A 165 7.04 -16.10 -12.95
C ASP A 165 7.45 -15.49 -11.57
N LEU A 166 6.48 -15.42 -10.66
CA LEU A 166 6.71 -14.80 -9.34
C LEU A 166 7.63 -15.67 -8.46
N VAL A 167 8.81 -15.15 -8.14
CA VAL A 167 9.69 -15.66 -7.10
C VAL A 167 9.50 -14.80 -5.85
N TYR A 168 8.55 -15.18 -5.00
CA TYR A 168 8.20 -14.38 -3.83
C TYR A 168 9.36 -14.23 -2.85
N SER A 169 10.04 -13.09 -2.91
CA SER A 169 11.26 -12.80 -2.19
C SER A 169 10.97 -12.11 -0.86
N LEU A 170 11.43 -12.75 0.24
CA LEU A 170 11.22 -12.25 1.60
C LEU A 170 12.24 -11.18 1.98
N PRO A 171 11.91 -10.27 2.91
CA PRO A 171 12.88 -9.45 3.59
C PRO A 171 14.00 -10.29 4.20
N ASN A 172 15.26 -9.85 4.01
CA ASN A 172 16.43 -10.51 4.54
C ASN A 172 17.01 -9.82 5.78
N SER A 173 16.40 -8.70 6.17
CA SER A 173 16.68 -7.97 7.41
C SER A 173 15.39 -7.52 8.05
N THR A 174 15.36 -7.46 9.38
CA THR A 174 14.16 -7.05 10.13
C THR A 174 14.50 -6.10 11.27
N PHE A 175 13.50 -5.29 11.65
CA PHE A 175 13.53 -4.46 12.85
C PHE A 175 12.19 -4.58 13.59
N ASP A 176 12.16 -4.25 14.91
CA ASP A 176 10.97 -4.46 15.72
C ASP A 176 10.30 -3.17 16.22
N GLN A 177 11.01 -2.05 16.27
CA GLN A 177 10.48 -0.76 16.70
C GLN A 177 11.00 0.40 15.87
N HIS A 178 12.32 0.54 15.78
CA HIS A 178 12.98 1.65 15.14
C HIS A 178 14.34 1.22 14.57
N MET A 179 14.65 1.70 13.37
CA MET A 179 15.96 1.55 12.73
C MET A 179 16.30 2.83 11.99
N THR A 180 17.52 3.29 12.07
CA THR A 180 18.00 4.43 11.27
C THR A 180 18.98 3.94 10.21
N ILE A 181 18.80 4.38 8.97
CA ILE A 181 19.74 4.20 7.88
C ILE A 181 20.37 5.57 7.59
N HIS A 182 21.68 5.64 7.75
CA HIS A 182 22.43 6.86 7.52
C HIS A 182 22.98 6.90 6.11
N GLY A 183 22.81 8.01 5.42
CA GLY A 183 23.46 8.31 4.15
C GLY A 183 24.19 9.65 4.19
N SER A 184 24.96 9.96 3.16
CA SER A 184 25.79 11.17 3.12
C SER A 184 24.99 12.47 2.89
N LYS A 185 23.79 12.40 2.32
CA LYS A 185 22.89 13.55 2.11
C LYS A 185 21.81 13.66 3.18
N ARG A 186 21.23 12.52 3.57
CA ARG A 186 20.14 12.41 4.53
C ARG A 186 20.14 11.05 5.21
N SER A 187 19.53 10.98 6.38
CA SER A 187 19.19 9.74 7.05
C SER A 187 17.69 9.50 6.98
N VAL A 188 17.28 8.25 7.06
CA VAL A 188 15.88 7.85 7.17
C VAL A 188 15.67 7.05 8.44
N GLU A 189 14.51 7.20 9.03
CA GLU A 189 14.06 6.46 10.21
C GLU A 189 12.94 5.52 9.80
N LEU A 190 13.14 4.22 10.00
CA LEU A 190 12.13 3.19 9.85
C LEU A 190 11.45 3.05 11.21
N ILE A 191 10.15 3.28 11.27
CA ILE A 191 9.41 3.32 12.52
C ILE A 191 8.19 2.39 12.41
N THR A 192 7.96 1.58 13.43
CA THR A 192 6.69 0.89 13.62
C THR A 192 6.13 1.17 15.01
N PHE A 193 4.84 1.38 15.07
CA PHE A 193 4.08 1.49 16.32
C PHE A 193 3.16 0.29 16.54
N GLY A 194 3.35 -0.77 15.73
CA GLY A 194 2.55 -1.99 15.72
C GLY A 194 1.67 -2.11 14.48
N GLY A 195 0.55 -2.80 14.62
CA GLY A 195 -0.37 -3.06 13.53
C GLY A 195 -1.63 -2.19 13.60
N GLY A 196 -1.94 -1.52 12.52
CA GLY A 196 -3.15 -0.72 12.32
C GLY A 196 -3.93 -1.19 11.10
N HIS A 197 -3.36 -0.96 9.91
CA HIS A 197 -3.89 -1.44 8.65
C HIS A 197 -3.70 -2.96 8.50
N THR A 198 -2.53 -3.46 8.88
CA THR A 198 -2.23 -4.90 9.01
C THR A 198 -1.80 -5.24 10.44
N GLN A 199 -1.30 -6.45 10.65
CA GLN A 199 -0.78 -6.88 11.96
C GLN A 199 0.52 -6.16 12.35
N SER A 200 1.23 -5.58 11.39
CA SER A 200 2.43 -4.76 11.62
C SER A 200 2.68 -3.87 10.42
N ASP A 201 2.62 -2.58 10.64
CA ASP A 201 2.85 -1.57 9.63
C ASP A 201 4.06 -0.72 10.01
N ALA A 202 4.88 -0.37 9.03
CA ALA A 202 6.02 0.50 9.18
C ALA A 202 5.85 1.75 8.32
N LEU A 203 6.41 2.85 8.78
CA LEU A 203 6.58 4.08 8.02
C LEU A 203 8.06 4.41 7.88
N VAL A 204 8.40 5.18 6.84
CA VAL A 204 9.74 5.73 6.66
C VAL A 204 9.66 7.24 6.84
N PHE A 205 10.33 7.75 7.87
CA PHE A 205 10.39 9.18 8.16
C PHE A 205 11.74 9.75 7.73
N ILE A 206 11.72 10.90 7.08
CA ILE A 206 12.91 11.65 6.63
C ILE A 206 12.93 12.98 7.42
N PRO A 207 13.56 13.02 8.61
CA PRO A 207 13.47 14.18 9.49
C PRO A 207 13.95 15.48 8.87
N LYS A 208 15.06 15.42 8.11
CA LYS A 208 15.64 16.58 7.43
C LYS A 208 14.66 17.26 6.46
N ASP A 209 13.86 16.46 5.77
CA ASP A 209 12.96 16.93 4.72
C ASP A 209 11.50 17.01 5.23
N ARG A 210 11.22 16.58 6.48
CA ARG A 210 9.90 16.55 7.12
C ARG A 210 8.88 15.74 6.32
N ILE A 211 9.35 14.64 5.70
CA ILE A 211 8.55 13.75 4.86
C ILE A 211 8.31 12.44 5.59
N ALA A 212 7.07 11.95 5.57
CA ALA A 212 6.72 10.60 5.98
C ALA A 212 6.17 9.79 4.78
N ILE A 213 6.73 8.61 4.55
CA ILE A 213 6.24 7.62 3.60
C ILE A 213 5.48 6.59 4.43
N MET A 214 4.16 6.57 4.28
CA MET A 214 3.27 5.98 5.28
C MET A 214 2.79 4.57 4.95
N GLY A 215 3.05 4.06 3.73
CA GLY A 215 2.31 2.88 3.29
C GLY A 215 0.80 3.08 3.49
N ASP A 216 0.08 2.02 3.76
CA ASP A 216 -1.37 2.07 3.91
C ASP A 216 -1.88 2.53 5.28
N LEU A 217 -0.97 2.98 6.15
CA LEU A 217 -1.39 3.76 7.32
C LEU A 217 -2.07 5.08 6.93
N VAL A 218 -1.74 5.63 5.76
CA VAL A 218 -2.40 6.81 5.18
C VAL A 218 -2.65 6.58 3.69
N LEU A 219 -3.89 6.76 3.28
CA LEU A 219 -4.31 6.79 1.88
C LEU A 219 -4.92 8.16 1.56
N SER A 220 -4.62 8.69 0.37
CA SER A 220 -5.14 9.98 -0.06
C SER A 220 -6.36 9.79 -0.95
N LYS A 221 -7.57 10.12 -0.42
CA LYS A 221 -8.86 10.00 -1.14
C LYS A 221 -9.15 8.59 -1.68
N HIS A 222 -8.77 7.56 -0.92
CA HIS A 222 -9.05 6.17 -1.23
C HIS A 222 -9.68 5.49 -0.01
N HIS A 223 -10.69 4.63 -0.24
CA HIS A 223 -11.23 3.77 0.80
C HIS A 223 -10.16 2.73 1.20
N PRO A 224 -9.70 2.71 2.44
CA PRO A 224 -8.73 1.70 2.88
C PRO A 224 -9.36 0.30 2.93
N VAL A 225 -8.54 -0.74 3.00
CA VAL A 225 -8.98 -2.11 3.26
C VAL A 225 -8.89 -2.40 4.75
N LEU A 226 -10.03 -2.75 5.40
CA LEU A 226 -10.08 -3.03 6.84
C LEU A 226 -10.08 -4.52 7.21
N MET A 227 -10.00 -5.41 6.23
CA MET A 227 -10.12 -6.86 6.45
C MET A 227 -9.13 -7.42 7.50
N TYR A 228 -7.93 -6.88 7.53
CA TYR A 228 -6.86 -7.29 8.45
C TYR A 228 -6.54 -6.25 9.51
N ALA A 229 -7.30 -5.16 9.53
CA ALA A 229 -7.03 -4.00 10.36
C ALA A 229 -7.42 -4.21 11.83
N ASN A 230 -6.72 -3.46 12.68
CA ASN A 230 -7.16 -3.16 14.03
C ASN A 230 -7.50 -1.66 14.13
N PRO A 231 -8.78 -1.28 13.95
CA PRO A 231 -9.18 0.12 13.88
C PRO A 231 -8.73 0.96 15.09
N GLN A 232 -8.79 0.41 16.30
CA GLN A 232 -8.37 1.14 17.50
C GLN A 232 -6.86 1.38 17.53
N GLN A 233 -6.07 0.34 17.23
CA GLN A 233 -4.62 0.50 17.15
C GLN A 233 -4.21 1.44 16.01
N TRP A 234 -4.96 1.41 14.91
CA TRP A 234 -4.69 2.33 13.79
C TRP A 234 -4.86 3.79 14.20
N LEU A 235 -5.96 4.12 14.89
CA LEU A 235 -6.15 5.46 15.45
C LEU A 235 -5.03 5.85 16.43
N ASP A 236 -4.60 4.93 17.30
CA ASP A 236 -3.50 5.16 18.24
C ASP A 236 -2.16 5.39 17.53
N ILE A 237 -1.90 4.66 16.43
CA ILE A 237 -0.72 4.86 15.57
C ILE A 237 -0.75 6.24 14.93
N LEU A 238 -1.86 6.61 14.31
CA LEU A 238 -2.00 7.92 13.65
C LEU A 238 -1.84 9.08 14.64
N ASN A 239 -2.33 8.93 15.87
CA ASN A 239 -2.10 9.92 16.94
C ASN A 239 -0.61 10.05 17.33
N LYS A 240 0.18 8.97 17.29
CA LYS A 240 1.62 9.02 17.52
C LYS A 240 2.36 9.64 16.34
N VAL A 241 1.96 9.31 15.12
CA VAL A 241 2.55 9.86 13.89
C VAL A 241 2.32 11.37 13.81
N GLU A 242 1.18 11.87 14.25
CA GLU A 242 0.84 13.29 14.30
C GLU A 242 1.80 14.11 15.20
N GLN A 243 2.53 13.45 16.11
CA GLN A 243 3.54 14.13 16.97
C GLN A 243 4.92 14.26 16.28
N LEU A 244 5.12 13.62 15.13
CA LEU A 244 6.32 13.80 14.33
C LEU A 244 6.23 15.13 13.56
N ASP A 245 7.39 15.76 13.32
CA ASP A 245 7.47 17.00 12.55
C ASP A 245 7.34 16.72 11.04
N ILE A 246 6.11 16.40 10.60
CA ILE A 246 5.78 16.03 9.21
C ILE A 246 5.10 17.21 8.51
N GLU A 247 5.56 17.50 7.31
CA GLU A 247 4.96 18.48 6.40
C GLU A 247 4.33 17.81 5.18
N ILE A 248 5.00 16.78 4.65
CA ILE A 248 4.57 16.07 3.45
C ILE A 248 4.42 14.58 3.77
N ILE A 249 3.34 14.01 3.24
CA ILE A 249 3.05 12.58 3.32
C ILE A 249 3.07 11.98 1.91
N VAL A 250 3.84 10.90 1.73
CA VAL A 250 3.68 9.98 0.61
C VAL A 250 2.81 8.83 1.09
N PRO A 251 1.55 8.75 0.63
CA PRO A 251 0.61 7.72 1.07
C PRO A 251 0.86 6.39 0.34
N GLY A 252 0.29 5.28 0.86
CA GLY A 252 0.32 4.00 0.16
C GLY A 252 -0.49 4.00 -1.14
N HIS A 253 -1.57 4.78 -1.20
CA HIS A 253 -2.39 4.99 -2.39
C HIS A 253 -2.78 6.46 -2.54
N GLY A 254 -2.89 6.91 -3.79
CA GLY A 254 -3.31 8.27 -4.13
C GLY A 254 -2.15 9.26 -4.22
N GLU A 255 -2.47 10.54 -4.32
CA GLU A 255 -1.49 11.59 -4.54
C GLU A 255 -0.70 11.95 -3.27
N VAL A 256 0.52 12.46 -3.44
CA VAL A 256 1.29 13.08 -2.36
C VAL A 256 0.43 14.16 -1.68
N CYS A 257 0.44 14.19 -0.38
CA CYS A 257 -0.50 14.98 0.41
C CYS A 257 0.16 15.60 1.65
N SER A 258 -0.62 16.35 2.40
CA SER A 258 -0.22 16.92 3.68
C SER A 258 -0.77 16.09 4.85
N LEU A 259 -0.49 16.54 6.08
CA LEU A 259 -1.00 15.92 7.31
C LEU A 259 -2.55 15.83 7.35
N ASN A 260 -3.27 16.63 6.54
CA ASN A 260 -4.73 16.54 6.46
C ASN A 260 -5.22 15.15 6.03
N ALA A 261 -4.49 14.43 5.17
CA ALA A 261 -4.87 13.09 4.77
C ALA A 261 -4.84 12.08 5.93
N LEU A 262 -3.92 12.26 6.88
CA LEU A 262 -3.90 11.48 8.12
C LEU A 262 -5.18 11.72 8.94
N HIS A 263 -5.62 12.97 9.06
CA HIS A 263 -6.87 13.30 9.75
C HIS A 263 -8.08 12.70 9.03
N GLU A 264 -8.12 12.76 7.69
CA GLU A 264 -9.19 12.15 6.90
C GLU A 264 -9.29 10.63 7.11
N VAL A 265 -8.17 9.92 7.25
CA VAL A 265 -8.18 8.49 7.57
C VAL A 265 -8.67 8.25 9.01
N LYS A 266 -8.29 9.09 9.98
CA LYS A 266 -8.81 9.01 11.36
C LYS A 266 -10.32 9.21 11.39
N ASP A 267 -10.82 10.22 10.69
CA ASP A 267 -12.25 10.51 10.60
C ASP A 267 -12.99 9.34 9.94
N TYR A 268 -12.47 8.80 8.84
CA TYR A 268 -13.06 7.65 8.16
C TYR A 268 -13.20 6.42 9.08
N ILE A 269 -12.15 6.08 9.82
CA ILE A 269 -12.18 4.93 10.75
C ILE A 269 -13.19 5.19 11.88
N THR A 270 -13.22 6.41 12.40
CA THR A 270 -14.14 6.82 13.48
C THR A 270 -15.60 6.77 13.01
N ASP A 271 -15.87 7.37 11.85
CA ASP A 271 -17.22 7.36 11.25
C ASP A 271 -17.73 5.94 10.97
N LEU A 272 -16.86 5.05 10.44
CA LEU A 272 -17.25 3.66 10.24
C LEU A 272 -17.58 2.95 11.55
N LEU A 273 -16.81 3.22 12.61
CA LEU A 273 -17.07 2.66 13.95
C LEU A 273 -18.43 3.12 14.49
N GLU A 274 -18.74 4.42 14.34
CA GLU A 274 -20.03 5.00 14.76
C GLU A 274 -21.18 4.44 13.91
N ILE A 275 -21.06 4.43 12.59
CA ILE A 275 -22.08 3.93 11.67
C ILE A 275 -22.43 2.47 11.98
N VAL A 276 -21.42 1.61 12.16
CA VAL A 276 -21.66 0.18 12.42
C VAL A 276 -22.25 -0.04 13.82
N THR A 277 -21.83 0.74 14.81
CA THR A 277 -22.37 0.68 16.17
C THR A 277 -23.85 1.11 16.18
N ASP A 278 -24.20 2.20 15.52
CA ASP A 278 -25.56 2.70 15.38
C ASP A 278 -26.47 1.70 14.64
N ALA A 279 -25.96 1.11 13.55
CA ALA A 279 -26.69 0.11 12.79
C ALA A 279 -27.01 -1.13 13.64
N ALA A 280 -26.04 -1.59 14.44
CA ALA A 280 -26.24 -2.71 15.36
C ALA A 280 -27.31 -2.41 16.41
N GLN A 281 -27.31 -1.20 17.02
CA GLN A 281 -28.31 -0.77 18.00
C GLN A 281 -29.73 -0.68 17.42
N ARG A 282 -29.83 -0.31 16.13
CA ARG A 282 -31.13 -0.16 15.42
C ARG A 282 -31.57 -1.41 14.69
N ASN A 283 -30.80 -2.51 14.76
CA ASN A 283 -31.01 -3.72 13.95
C ASN A 283 -31.12 -3.41 12.44
N GLN A 284 -30.38 -2.40 11.96
CA GLN A 284 -30.35 -2.04 10.56
C GLN A 284 -29.36 -2.95 9.80
N SER A 285 -29.74 -3.35 8.57
CA SER A 285 -28.82 -4.10 7.70
C SER A 285 -27.66 -3.22 7.24
N LEU A 286 -26.44 -3.77 7.28
CA LEU A 286 -25.25 -3.08 6.73
C LEU A 286 -25.37 -2.84 5.21
N ASP A 287 -26.15 -3.66 4.51
CA ASP A 287 -26.37 -3.51 3.06
C ASP A 287 -27.17 -2.25 2.69
N GLU A 288 -27.96 -1.74 3.63
CA GLU A 288 -28.75 -0.51 3.44
C GLU A 288 -27.92 0.76 3.63
N ILE A 289 -26.73 0.66 4.20
CA ILE A 289 -25.86 1.80 4.49
C ILE A 289 -25.16 2.23 3.20
N THR A 290 -25.30 3.51 2.87
CA THR A 290 -24.63 4.12 1.71
C THR A 290 -23.36 4.84 2.13
N VAL A 291 -22.43 5.04 1.18
CA VAL A 291 -21.21 5.81 1.41
C VAL A 291 -21.56 7.21 1.90
N PRO A 292 -21.04 7.66 3.07
CA PRO A 292 -21.25 9.01 3.55
C PRO A 292 -20.76 10.06 2.56
N LEU A 293 -21.42 11.22 2.53
CA LEU A 293 -21.13 12.29 1.58
C LEU A 293 -19.65 12.71 1.56
N ALA A 294 -19.00 12.69 2.72
CA ALA A 294 -17.58 13.03 2.86
C ALA A 294 -16.64 12.11 2.07
N TYR A 295 -17.06 10.88 1.78
CA TYR A 295 -16.23 9.84 1.15
C TYR A 295 -16.73 9.40 -0.23
N GLN A 296 -17.81 10.00 -0.77
CA GLN A 296 -18.40 9.61 -2.07
C GLN A 296 -17.45 9.82 -3.25
N GLU A 297 -16.55 10.81 -3.12
CA GLU A 297 -15.55 11.10 -4.16
C GLU A 297 -14.25 10.30 -4.00
N TRP A 298 -14.14 9.47 -2.95
CA TRP A 298 -12.96 8.64 -2.76
C TRP A 298 -12.97 7.47 -3.73
N PHE A 299 -11.78 7.05 -4.14
CA PHE A 299 -11.58 5.86 -4.99
C PHE A 299 -11.70 4.56 -4.21
N PHE A 300 -11.86 3.45 -4.93
CA PHE A 300 -12.08 2.11 -4.37
C PHE A 300 -13.36 2.02 -3.52
N THR A 301 -14.43 2.62 -4.03
CA THR A 301 -15.76 2.64 -3.41
C THR A 301 -16.28 1.23 -3.11
N THR A 302 -15.87 0.23 -3.88
CA THR A 302 -16.19 -1.19 -3.68
C THR A 302 -15.81 -1.70 -2.30
N TYR A 303 -14.75 -1.17 -1.70
CA TYR A 303 -14.30 -1.58 -0.36
C TYR A 303 -15.20 -1.07 0.78
N PHE A 304 -16.04 -0.07 0.55
CA PHE A 304 -16.87 0.49 1.62
C PHE A 304 -17.74 -0.57 2.29
N LYS A 305 -18.41 -1.42 1.51
CA LYS A 305 -19.29 -2.48 2.05
C LYS A 305 -18.50 -3.55 2.83
N SER A 306 -17.37 -4.00 2.31
CA SER A 306 -16.50 -4.95 3.00
C SER A 306 -15.91 -4.34 4.28
N ASN A 307 -15.64 -3.04 4.29
CA ASN A 307 -15.18 -2.32 5.47
C ASN A 307 -16.23 -2.26 6.57
N LEU A 308 -17.50 -2.05 6.23
CA LEU A 308 -18.61 -2.13 7.22
C LEU A 308 -18.67 -3.52 7.86
N GLN A 309 -18.53 -4.58 7.05
CA GLN A 309 -18.54 -5.96 7.55
C GLN A 309 -17.32 -6.23 8.44
N SER A 310 -16.13 -5.83 8.01
CA SER A 310 -14.88 -5.98 8.78
C SER A 310 -14.95 -5.24 10.12
N MET A 311 -15.49 -4.02 10.12
CA MET A 311 -15.69 -3.23 11.33
C MET A 311 -16.68 -3.92 12.28
N HIS A 312 -17.78 -4.44 11.76
CA HIS A 312 -18.78 -5.18 12.55
C HIS A 312 -18.20 -6.44 13.21
N GLU A 313 -17.40 -7.21 12.46
CA GLU A 313 -16.71 -8.38 13.01
C GLU A 313 -15.69 -7.98 14.09
N TRP A 314 -14.97 -6.89 13.88
CA TRP A 314 -14.02 -6.39 14.86
C TRP A 314 -14.71 -5.95 16.15
N ILE A 315 -15.84 -5.23 16.09
CA ILE A 315 -16.64 -4.82 17.25
C ILE A 315 -17.10 -6.06 18.04
N LYS A 316 -17.65 -7.06 17.35
CA LYS A 316 -18.07 -8.32 18.00
C LYS A 316 -16.94 -9.04 18.72
N LYS A 317 -15.76 -9.13 18.10
CA LYS A 317 -14.59 -9.79 18.68
C LYS A 317 -13.99 -9.02 19.86
N SER A 318 -14.07 -7.69 19.83
CA SER A 318 -13.51 -6.82 20.88
C SER A 318 -14.40 -6.68 22.12
N GLY A 319 -15.62 -7.23 22.12
CA GLY A 319 -16.58 -7.12 23.24
C GLY A 319 -17.11 -5.70 23.47
N LYS A 320 -17.00 -4.83 22.46
CA LYS A 320 -17.47 -3.43 22.48
C LYS A 320 -18.92 -3.28 21.95
N SER A 321 -19.68 -4.39 21.89
CA SER A 321 -21.09 -4.40 21.42
C SER A 321 -22.04 -4.00 22.52
#